data_7fc3c577e21060a865be6a6ae17227e2
#
_entry.id   7fc3c577e21060a865be6a6ae17227e2
#
_cell.length_a   1.000
_cell.length_b   1.000
_cell.length_c   1.000
_cell.angle_alpha   90.00
_cell.angle_beta   90.00
_cell.angle_gamma   90.00
#
_symmetry.space_group_name_H-M   'P 1'
#
loop_
_entity.id
_entity.type
_entity.pdbx_description
1 polymer ?
#
loop_
_entity_poly.entity_id
_entity_poly.type
_entity_poly.pdbx_seq_one_letter_code
_entity_poly.pdbx_strand_id
1 'polypeptide(L)'
;MRIRKRFLIKEIKKIDKDVDSNLLMGKPLSDYLAKLRNILANYKKLVNIRSKIQTKTDPNELKEELEVRRKQIMEDAQEYLRLLNQKRIFENAREYLTDLNTFKQILHYQKVDRIKKAKDNVNWANLLEVFNIWIVDIPNVDRILPMEPELFDLVVVDESSQVNLAQIIPVFYRAKRICVVGDHKQLSLESTGLGFEISNKLDSYTWEKYKPANLKYEEAKEKRITLTKASILDFLRENNFGIPEVMLDEHFRSVPSLARFTNREFYENKLSIMTEKPEYELYKSFKHIETGGRRYGSSKVVIEEVEKVFEIIRSLLSSRSYQDVQLPDYVPEEFTVGIVCFTREQSEYIRIRLFEEGIGERVYVGTPEELQGHEFDVVIISMALDKASNRSKNHYENKNRFNVATSRAKYFTFLVYGGLPENFDLTKRYIAHFSEEKPNVVLEEDNLHFSRFNFESELEEFVYERCLLPLKESFKREYGVEIEIYNQYKTCGYRLDFVLYNKNNKKFVALEVDGPHHFEGDGLHSYADWHVERIEKLKRAGWNIINTPYYKWYLEGWLDQDHPTVKGELERIRKELEHYLL
;
A
#
# COMPACT_ATOMS: atom_id res chain seq x y z
N MET A 1 -37.55 -34.43 -8.86
CA MET A 1 -36.18 -33.87 -9.04
C MET A 1 -36.13 -32.53 -9.75
N ARG A 2 -36.85 -32.31 -10.86
CA ARG A 2 -36.89 -31.00 -11.59
C ARG A 2 -37.47 -29.82 -10.80
N ILE A 3 -38.43 -30.02 -9.92
CA ILE A 3 -39.07 -28.96 -9.12
C ILE A 3 -38.10 -28.45 -8.01
N ARG A 4 -37.38 -29.34 -7.35
CA ARG A 4 -36.37 -28.97 -6.35
C ARG A 4 -35.18 -28.20 -6.96
N LYS A 5 -34.79 -28.53 -8.20
CA LYS A 5 -33.74 -27.84 -8.94
C LYS A 5 -34.11 -26.41 -9.29
N ARG A 6 -35.37 -26.18 -9.72
CA ARG A 6 -35.91 -24.83 -10.02
C ARG A 6 -36.01 -23.96 -8.76
N PHE A 7 -36.39 -24.54 -7.65
CA PHE A 7 -36.44 -23.82 -6.36
C PHE A 7 -35.06 -23.40 -5.89
N LEU A 8 -34.09 -24.30 -5.97
CA LEU A 8 -32.70 -24.02 -5.60
C LEU A 8 -32.05 -22.92 -6.46
N ILE A 9 -32.30 -22.96 -7.77
CA ILE A 9 -31.85 -21.91 -8.73
C ILE A 9 -32.50 -20.56 -8.40
N LYS A 10 -33.76 -20.55 -7.98
CA LYS A 10 -34.50 -19.35 -7.61
C LYS A 10 -33.95 -18.73 -6.30
N GLU A 11 -33.55 -19.56 -5.35
CA GLU A 11 -32.91 -19.10 -4.09
C GLU A 11 -31.46 -18.63 -4.29
N ILE A 12 -30.69 -19.30 -5.16
CA ILE A 12 -29.34 -18.87 -5.55
C ILE A 12 -29.38 -17.52 -6.27
N LYS A 13 -30.37 -17.27 -7.16
CA LYS A 13 -30.57 -15.98 -7.82
C LYS A 13 -31.01 -14.85 -6.88
N LYS A 14 -31.53 -15.16 -5.71
CA LYS A 14 -31.79 -14.15 -4.67
C LYS A 14 -30.51 -13.72 -3.94
N ILE A 15 -29.54 -14.63 -3.83
CA ILE A 15 -28.26 -14.41 -3.13
C ILE A 15 -27.25 -13.78 -4.09
N ASP A 16 -27.28 -14.17 -5.36
CA ASP A 16 -26.39 -13.63 -6.39
C ASP A 16 -27.19 -13.38 -7.68
N LYS A 17 -27.44 -12.10 -7.98
CA LYS A 17 -28.24 -11.66 -9.13
C LYS A 17 -27.57 -11.90 -10.47
N ASP A 18 -26.24 -12.11 -10.48
CA ASP A 18 -25.40 -12.20 -11.68
C ASP A 18 -25.05 -13.63 -12.09
N VAL A 19 -25.58 -14.64 -11.40
CA VAL A 19 -25.35 -16.04 -11.78
C VAL A 19 -26.12 -16.39 -13.05
N ASP A 20 -25.39 -16.53 -14.16
CA ASP A 20 -25.94 -16.98 -15.43
C ASP A 20 -26.42 -18.44 -15.35
N SER A 21 -27.70 -18.63 -15.62
CA SER A 21 -28.37 -19.94 -15.61
C SER A 21 -27.80 -20.92 -16.65
N ASN A 22 -27.08 -20.44 -17.67
CA ASN A 22 -26.46 -21.24 -18.72
C ASN A 22 -25.14 -21.88 -18.27
N LEU A 23 -24.40 -21.24 -17.38
CA LEU A 23 -23.16 -21.79 -16.77
C LEU A 23 -23.43 -23.00 -15.86
N LEU A 24 -24.65 -23.13 -15.34
CA LEU A 24 -25.05 -24.23 -14.47
C LEU A 24 -25.41 -25.51 -15.24
N MET A 25 -25.51 -25.46 -16.57
CA MET A 25 -25.93 -26.61 -17.38
C MET A 25 -24.79 -27.44 -17.96
N GLY A 26 -23.56 -26.95 -17.96
CA GLY A 26 -22.43 -27.57 -18.68
C GLY A 26 -21.39 -28.33 -17.84
N LYS A 27 -21.46 -28.33 -16.51
CA LYS A 27 -20.49 -29.06 -15.64
C LYS A 27 -21.15 -30.21 -14.86
N PRO A 28 -20.37 -31.26 -14.48
CA PRO A 28 -20.92 -32.37 -13.71
C PRO A 28 -21.59 -31.86 -12.44
N LEU A 29 -22.88 -32.10 -12.35
CA LEU A 29 -23.77 -31.64 -11.27
C LEU A 29 -23.31 -32.08 -9.88
N SER A 30 -22.48 -33.14 -9.79
CA SER A 30 -21.90 -33.68 -8.59
C SER A 30 -20.98 -32.72 -7.85
N ASP A 31 -20.11 -31.99 -8.59
CA ASP A 31 -19.10 -31.11 -7.99
C ASP A 31 -19.71 -29.79 -7.50
N TYR A 32 -20.71 -29.30 -8.24
CA TYR A 32 -21.49 -28.15 -7.82
C TYR A 32 -22.36 -28.45 -6.59
N LEU A 33 -22.94 -29.64 -6.53
CA LEU A 33 -23.72 -30.08 -5.37
C LEU A 33 -22.85 -30.31 -4.14
N ALA A 34 -21.59 -30.74 -4.30
CA ALA A 34 -20.65 -30.86 -3.19
C ALA A 34 -20.25 -29.47 -2.64
N LYS A 35 -19.97 -28.49 -3.51
CA LYS A 35 -19.72 -27.11 -3.11
C LYS A 35 -20.93 -26.46 -2.42
N LEU A 36 -22.11 -26.61 -2.98
CA LEU A 36 -23.35 -26.11 -2.38
C LEU A 36 -23.65 -26.79 -1.04
N ARG A 37 -23.34 -28.08 -0.89
CA ARG A 37 -23.49 -28.78 0.40
C ARG A 37 -22.53 -28.24 1.46
N ASN A 38 -21.29 -27.92 1.09
CA ASN A 38 -20.34 -27.29 2.01
C ASN A 38 -20.75 -25.87 2.39
N ILE A 39 -21.14 -25.05 1.42
CA ILE A 39 -21.67 -23.69 1.68
C ILE A 39 -22.93 -23.75 2.54
N LEU A 40 -23.87 -24.66 2.26
CA LEU A 40 -25.07 -24.85 3.06
C LEU A 40 -24.78 -25.42 4.44
N ALA A 41 -23.78 -26.30 4.58
CA ALA A 41 -23.35 -26.81 5.88
C ALA A 41 -22.72 -25.71 6.73
N ASN A 42 -21.91 -24.86 6.13
CA ASN A 42 -21.30 -23.70 6.80
C ASN A 42 -22.34 -22.62 7.12
N TYR A 43 -23.30 -22.36 6.20
CA TYR A 43 -24.43 -21.48 6.47
C TYR A 43 -25.32 -22.00 7.60
N LYS A 44 -25.61 -23.30 7.64
CA LYS A 44 -26.34 -23.93 8.75
C LYS A 44 -25.58 -23.83 10.08
N LYS A 45 -24.24 -23.94 10.03
CA LYS A 45 -23.39 -23.72 11.22
C LYS A 45 -23.45 -22.27 11.69
N LEU A 46 -23.40 -21.30 10.76
CA LEU A 46 -23.57 -19.86 11.04
C LEU A 46 -24.95 -19.55 11.64
N VAL A 47 -26.03 -20.12 11.07
CA VAL A 47 -27.39 -19.98 11.62
C VAL A 47 -27.51 -20.63 13.00
N ASN A 48 -26.82 -21.75 13.22
CA ASN A 48 -26.82 -22.44 14.52
C ASN A 48 -25.98 -21.68 15.57
N ILE A 49 -24.90 -21.02 15.14
CA ILE A 49 -24.12 -20.09 15.98
C ILE A 49 -25.00 -18.87 16.31
N ARG A 50 -25.68 -18.28 15.32
CA ARG A 50 -26.59 -17.15 15.52
C ARG A 50 -27.77 -17.49 16.47
N SER A 51 -28.30 -18.73 16.41
CA SER A 51 -29.32 -19.20 17.36
C SER A 51 -28.78 -19.47 18.76
N LYS A 52 -27.49 -19.83 18.88
CA LYS A 52 -26.81 -19.99 20.18
C LYS A 52 -26.50 -18.64 20.82
N ILE A 53 -26.24 -17.58 20.03
CA ILE A 53 -26.10 -16.21 20.52
C ILE A 53 -27.38 -15.77 21.26
N GLN A 54 -28.54 -16.18 20.78
CA GLN A 54 -29.83 -15.92 21.44
C GLN A 54 -30.03 -16.74 22.74
N THR A 55 -29.16 -17.73 23.02
CA THR A 55 -29.29 -18.64 24.18
C THR A 55 -28.09 -18.63 25.11
N LYS A 56 -27.64 -17.45 25.61
CA LYS A 56 -26.73 -17.30 26.78
C LYS A 56 -25.25 -17.73 26.63
N THR A 57 -24.65 -17.80 25.44
CA THR A 57 -23.19 -17.97 25.32
C THR A 57 -22.50 -16.59 25.26
N ASP A 58 -21.35 -16.45 25.88
CA ASP A 58 -20.58 -15.18 25.87
C ASP A 58 -20.33 -14.71 24.42
N PRO A 59 -20.74 -13.50 24.04
CA PRO A 59 -20.51 -12.97 22.70
C PRO A 59 -19.04 -12.97 22.27
N ASN A 60 -18.11 -12.89 23.22
CA ASN A 60 -16.68 -12.88 22.94
C ASN A 60 -16.14 -14.25 22.53
N GLU A 61 -16.56 -15.33 23.22
CA GLU A 61 -16.21 -16.72 22.81
C GLU A 61 -16.71 -17.02 21.40
N LEU A 62 -17.90 -16.52 21.05
CA LEU A 62 -18.48 -16.69 19.73
C LEU A 62 -17.75 -15.89 18.64
N LYS A 63 -17.27 -14.69 18.98
CA LYS A 63 -16.48 -13.86 18.07
C LYS A 63 -15.13 -14.50 17.78
N GLU A 64 -14.44 -14.99 18.80
CA GLU A 64 -13.20 -15.73 18.63
C GLU A 64 -13.41 -17.01 17.79
N GLU A 65 -14.47 -17.80 18.08
CA GLU A 65 -14.80 -18.97 17.27
C GLU A 65 -15.08 -18.60 15.82
N LEU A 66 -15.72 -17.47 15.55
CA LEU A 66 -16.04 -16.98 14.21
C LEU A 66 -14.78 -16.55 13.46
N GLU A 67 -13.83 -15.88 14.10
CA GLU A 67 -12.54 -15.51 13.49
C GLU A 67 -11.68 -16.76 13.22
N VAL A 68 -11.59 -17.68 14.15
CA VAL A 68 -10.91 -18.97 13.93
C VAL A 68 -11.52 -19.71 12.74
N ARG A 69 -12.86 -19.75 12.63
CA ARG A 69 -13.54 -20.39 11.51
C ARG A 69 -13.33 -19.67 10.17
N ARG A 70 -13.31 -18.34 10.15
CA ARG A 70 -12.98 -17.56 8.95
C ARG A 70 -11.57 -17.89 8.46
N LYS A 71 -10.60 -17.90 9.37
CA LYS A 71 -9.21 -18.27 9.05
C LYS A 71 -9.13 -19.69 8.49
N GLN A 72 -9.79 -20.66 9.13
CA GLN A 72 -9.83 -22.04 8.67
C GLN A 72 -10.46 -22.18 7.27
N ILE A 73 -11.54 -21.45 6.98
CA ILE A 73 -12.16 -21.44 5.65
C ILE A 73 -11.20 -20.92 4.58
N MET A 74 -10.42 -19.89 4.91
CA MET A 74 -9.41 -19.34 3.98
C MET A 74 -8.29 -20.35 3.72
N GLU A 75 -7.78 -21.00 4.75
CA GLU A 75 -6.75 -22.03 4.64
C GLU A 75 -7.26 -23.24 3.83
N ASP A 76 -8.47 -23.73 4.13
CA ASP A 76 -9.10 -24.83 3.40
C ASP A 76 -9.35 -24.48 1.93
N ALA A 77 -9.72 -23.23 1.63
CA ALA A 77 -9.92 -22.76 0.26
C ALA A 77 -8.60 -22.70 -0.51
N GLN A 78 -7.53 -22.23 0.11
CA GLN A 78 -6.19 -22.21 -0.50
C GLN A 78 -5.70 -23.62 -0.80
N GLU A 79 -5.82 -24.53 0.16
CA GLU A 79 -5.42 -25.93 -0.01
C GLU A 79 -6.25 -26.63 -1.08
N TYR A 80 -7.56 -26.39 -1.12
CA TYR A 80 -8.43 -26.91 -2.16
C TYR A 80 -8.02 -26.45 -3.57
N LEU A 81 -7.70 -25.15 -3.74
CA LEU A 81 -7.23 -24.62 -5.01
C LEU A 81 -5.88 -25.24 -5.41
N ARG A 82 -4.97 -25.40 -4.45
CA ARG A 82 -3.69 -26.06 -4.65
C ARG A 82 -3.85 -27.51 -5.13
N LEU A 83 -4.67 -28.29 -4.44
CA LEU A 83 -4.94 -29.69 -4.79
C LEU A 83 -5.66 -29.82 -6.14
N LEU A 84 -6.59 -28.92 -6.44
CA LEU A 84 -7.29 -28.88 -7.72
C LEU A 84 -6.32 -28.65 -8.88
N ASN A 85 -5.38 -27.72 -8.70
CA ASN A 85 -4.35 -27.42 -9.70
C ASN A 85 -3.38 -28.59 -9.88
N GLN A 86 -2.92 -29.20 -8.78
CA GLN A 86 -2.09 -30.40 -8.83
C GLN A 86 -2.78 -31.57 -9.57
N LYS A 87 -4.06 -31.81 -9.28
CA LYS A 87 -4.85 -32.86 -9.97
C LYS A 87 -4.87 -32.63 -11.47
N ARG A 88 -5.13 -31.40 -11.93
CA ARG A 88 -5.15 -31.02 -13.36
C ARG A 88 -3.81 -31.29 -14.03
N ILE A 89 -2.71 -30.89 -13.37
CA ILE A 89 -1.34 -31.13 -13.86
C ILE A 89 -1.06 -32.63 -13.99
N PHE A 90 -1.43 -33.45 -13.00
CA PHE A 90 -1.18 -34.90 -13.02
C PHE A 90 -1.99 -35.63 -14.10
N GLU A 91 -3.25 -35.26 -14.28
CA GLU A 91 -4.13 -35.92 -15.25
C GLU A 91 -3.66 -35.72 -16.70
N ASN A 92 -3.04 -34.57 -17.02
CA ASN A 92 -2.63 -34.20 -18.36
C ASN A 92 -1.09 -33.97 -18.50
N ALA A 93 -0.31 -34.53 -17.57
CA ALA A 93 1.14 -34.26 -17.45
C ALA A 93 1.95 -34.45 -18.75
N ARG A 94 1.60 -35.44 -19.60
CA ARG A 94 2.32 -35.69 -20.85
C ARG A 94 2.12 -34.58 -21.87
N GLU A 95 0.90 -34.10 -22.03
CA GLU A 95 0.56 -33.02 -22.95
C GLU A 95 1.19 -31.70 -22.47
N TYR A 96 1.04 -31.40 -21.18
CA TYR A 96 1.61 -30.19 -20.59
C TYR A 96 3.13 -30.14 -20.69
N LEU A 97 3.82 -31.27 -20.51
CA LEU A 97 5.27 -31.31 -20.64
C LEU A 97 5.75 -31.03 -22.06
N THR A 98 5.02 -31.47 -23.06
CA THR A 98 5.33 -31.20 -24.47
C THR A 98 5.23 -29.71 -24.79
N ASP A 99 4.10 -29.10 -24.37
CA ASP A 99 3.87 -27.68 -24.58
C ASP A 99 4.85 -26.81 -23.79
N LEU A 100 5.15 -27.20 -22.53
CA LEU A 100 6.13 -26.52 -21.69
C LEU A 100 7.55 -26.57 -22.30
N ASN A 101 7.97 -27.71 -22.87
CA ASN A 101 9.27 -27.83 -23.52
C ASN A 101 9.33 -26.98 -24.79
N THR A 102 8.26 -26.92 -25.57
CA THR A 102 8.15 -26.06 -26.75
C THR A 102 8.17 -24.58 -26.31
N PHE A 103 7.47 -24.22 -25.25
CA PHE A 103 7.48 -22.86 -24.69
C PHE A 103 8.87 -22.44 -24.19
N LYS A 104 9.62 -23.32 -23.51
CA LYS A 104 11.01 -23.04 -23.11
C LYS A 104 11.89 -22.65 -24.29
N GLN A 105 11.69 -23.25 -25.46
CA GLN A 105 12.46 -22.90 -26.66
C GLN A 105 12.18 -21.47 -27.13
N ILE A 106 10.94 -20.96 -26.94
CA ILE A 106 10.57 -19.57 -27.26
C ILE A 106 11.44 -18.59 -26.47
N LEU A 107 11.67 -18.85 -25.18
CA LEU A 107 12.49 -18.01 -24.33
C LEU A 107 13.95 -17.92 -24.75
N HIS A 108 14.48 -18.97 -25.38
CA HIS A 108 15.88 -19.05 -25.84
C HIS A 108 16.10 -18.57 -27.27
N TYR A 109 15.05 -18.48 -28.09
CA TYR A 109 15.21 -18.06 -29.50
C TYR A 109 15.40 -16.54 -29.61
N GLN A 110 16.41 -16.15 -30.43
CA GLN A 110 16.64 -14.73 -30.77
C GLN A 110 16.02 -14.34 -32.11
N LYS A 111 15.80 -15.30 -33.02
CA LYS A 111 15.26 -15.05 -34.37
C LYS A 111 13.73 -15.04 -34.34
N VAL A 112 13.12 -13.95 -34.83
CA VAL A 112 11.66 -13.73 -34.86
C VAL A 112 10.90 -14.87 -35.52
N ASP A 113 11.39 -15.37 -36.69
CA ASP A 113 10.73 -16.47 -37.41
C ASP A 113 10.69 -17.78 -36.60
N ARG A 114 11.75 -18.06 -35.82
CA ARG A 114 11.78 -19.24 -34.95
C ARG A 114 10.83 -19.11 -33.79
N ILE A 115 10.74 -17.92 -33.22
CA ILE A 115 9.80 -17.60 -32.14
C ILE A 115 8.36 -17.76 -32.62
N LYS A 116 8.04 -17.21 -33.80
CA LYS A 116 6.70 -17.33 -34.40
C LYS A 116 6.32 -18.79 -34.61
N LYS A 117 7.18 -19.56 -35.29
CA LYS A 117 6.94 -20.98 -35.55
C LYS A 117 6.81 -21.81 -34.27
N ALA A 118 7.57 -21.50 -33.24
CA ALA A 118 7.47 -22.18 -31.96
C ALA A 118 6.15 -21.85 -31.25
N LYS A 119 5.68 -20.58 -31.29
CA LYS A 119 4.38 -20.18 -30.74
C LYS A 119 3.22 -20.91 -31.40
N ASP A 120 3.26 -21.09 -32.70
CA ASP A 120 2.21 -21.80 -33.46
C ASP A 120 2.13 -23.31 -33.09
N ASN A 121 3.20 -23.87 -32.51
CA ASN A 121 3.25 -25.26 -32.07
C ASN A 121 2.93 -25.50 -30.60
N VAL A 122 2.62 -24.46 -29.84
CA VAL A 122 2.24 -24.56 -28.43
C VAL A 122 0.70 -24.61 -28.30
N ASN A 123 0.19 -25.58 -27.58
CA ASN A 123 -1.20 -25.55 -27.13
C ASN A 123 -1.34 -24.60 -25.92
N TRP A 124 -1.70 -23.36 -26.20
CA TRP A 124 -1.81 -22.32 -25.19
C TRP A 124 -2.92 -22.60 -24.17
N ALA A 125 -4.00 -23.28 -24.53
CA ALA A 125 -5.04 -23.67 -23.61
C ALA A 125 -4.49 -24.57 -22.50
N ASN A 126 -3.64 -25.55 -22.85
CA ASN A 126 -2.97 -26.42 -21.87
C ASN A 126 -2.05 -25.64 -20.94
N LEU A 127 -1.22 -24.73 -21.47
CA LEU A 127 -0.31 -23.93 -20.64
C LEU A 127 -1.05 -23.00 -19.70
N LEU A 128 -2.14 -22.38 -20.15
CA LEU A 128 -2.95 -21.47 -19.34
C LEU A 128 -3.79 -22.20 -18.27
N GLU A 129 -4.12 -23.47 -18.48
CA GLU A 129 -4.73 -24.28 -17.44
C GLU A 129 -3.77 -24.60 -16.29
N VAL A 130 -2.48 -24.80 -16.59
CA VAL A 130 -1.44 -25.10 -15.60
C VAL A 130 -0.92 -23.84 -14.94
N PHE A 131 -0.58 -22.85 -15.77
CA PHE A 131 -0.06 -21.55 -15.35
C PHE A 131 -1.13 -20.48 -15.57
N ASN A 132 -2.02 -20.33 -14.62
CA ASN A 132 -3.15 -19.39 -14.69
C ASN A 132 -2.77 -17.94 -14.35
N ILE A 133 -1.54 -17.70 -13.86
CA ILE A 133 -1.01 -16.36 -13.59
C ILE A 133 0.26 -16.16 -14.38
N TRP A 134 0.29 -15.11 -15.18
CA TRP A 134 1.42 -14.72 -16.01
C TRP A 134 1.85 -13.30 -15.68
N ILE A 135 3.13 -13.11 -15.42
CA ILE A 135 3.73 -11.79 -15.21
C ILE A 135 4.71 -11.58 -16.36
N VAL A 136 4.43 -10.58 -17.20
CA VAL A 136 5.19 -10.31 -18.42
C VAL A 136 5.36 -8.81 -18.60
N ASP A 137 6.57 -8.36 -18.90
CA ASP A 137 6.82 -6.98 -19.29
C ASP A 137 6.16 -6.66 -20.62
N ILE A 138 5.53 -5.51 -20.74
CA ILE A 138 4.80 -5.09 -21.95
C ILE A 138 5.63 -5.25 -23.24
N PRO A 139 6.91 -4.85 -23.32
CA PRO A 139 7.74 -5.05 -24.52
C PRO A 139 7.93 -6.51 -24.91
N ASN A 140 7.80 -7.44 -23.97
CA ASN A 140 7.97 -8.87 -24.19
C ASN A 140 6.67 -9.63 -24.49
N VAL A 141 5.51 -9.00 -24.35
CA VAL A 141 4.20 -9.64 -24.55
C VAL A 141 4.12 -10.26 -25.95
N ASP A 142 4.43 -9.49 -27.00
CA ASP A 142 4.35 -9.97 -28.39
C ASP A 142 5.42 -11.02 -28.73
N ARG A 143 6.53 -11.02 -28.00
CA ARG A 143 7.56 -12.04 -28.14
C ARG A 143 7.13 -13.37 -27.53
N ILE A 144 6.51 -13.33 -26.34
CA ILE A 144 6.24 -14.51 -25.52
C ILE A 144 4.87 -15.12 -25.86
N LEU A 145 3.82 -14.31 -25.96
CA LEU A 145 2.44 -14.76 -26.08
C LEU A 145 1.93 -14.73 -27.53
N PRO A 146 1.00 -15.62 -27.93
CA PRO A 146 0.37 -15.57 -29.25
C PRO A 146 -0.51 -14.34 -29.36
N MET A 147 -0.80 -13.92 -30.60
CA MET A 147 -1.72 -12.82 -30.89
C MET A 147 -3.13 -13.39 -31.08
N GLU A 148 -3.74 -13.84 -29.99
CA GLU A 148 -5.07 -14.42 -29.94
C GLU A 148 -6.01 -13.54 -29.10
N PRO A 149 -7.26 -13.33 -29.54
CA PRO A 149 -8.21 -12.55 -28.79
C PRO A 149 -8.62 -13.30 -27.52
N GLU A 150 -8.88 -12.54 -26.45
CA GLU A 150 -9.46 -13.07 -25.22
C GLU A 150 -8.69 -14.25 -24.58
N LEU A 151 -7.37 -14.26 -24.76
CA LEU A 151 -6.49 -15.31 -24.25
C LEU A 151 -6.54 -15.41 -22.71
N PHE A 152 -6.73 -14.27 -22.03
CA PHE A 152 -6.82 -14.17 -20.59
C PHE A 152 -8.19 -13.68 -20.15
N ASP A 153 -8.70 -14.22 -19.03
CA ASP A 153 -9.96 -13.75 -18.44
C ASP A 153 -9.83 -12.35 -17.85
N LEU A 154 -8.66 -12.03 -17.31
CA LEU A 154 -8.33 -10.72 -16.74
C LEU A 154 -6.87 -10.37 -17.06
N VAL A 155 -6.65 -9.16 -17.55
CA VAL A 155 -5.33 -8.53 -17.65
C VAL A 155 -5.26 -7.34 -16.72
N VAL A 156 -4.25 -7.32 -15.86
CA VAL A 156 -3.93 -6.20 -14.97
C VAL A 156 -2.70 -5.50 -15.52
N VAL A 157 -2.82 -4.20 -15.79
CA VAL A 157 -1.72 -3.36 -16.26
C VAL A 157 -1.28 -2.48 -15.10
N ASP A 158 -0.09 -2.73 -14.59
CA ASP A 158 0.53 -1.92 -13.54
C ASP A 158 1.41 -0.82 -14.13
N GLU A 159 1.70 0.24 -13.35
CA GLU A 159 2.46 1.43 -13.77
C GLU A 159 1.95 2.05 -15.08
N SER A 160 0.65 2.05 -15.26
CA SER A 160 -0.04 2.44 -16.50
C SER A 160 0.16 3.91 -16.89
N SER A 161 0.59 4.76 -15.97
CA SER A 161 1.00 6.15 -16.23
C SER A 161 2.21 6.26 -17.17
N GLN A 162 2.98 5.19 -17.34
CA GLN A 162 4.16 5.12 -18.19
C GLN A 162 3.94 4.34 -19.49
N VAL A 163 2.75 3.83 -19.73
CA VAL A 163 2.43 2.97 -20.89
C VAL A 163 1.65 3.77 -21.93
N ASN A 164 2.15 3.80 -23.16
CA ASN A 164 1.46 4.46 -24.27
C ASN A 164 0.40 3.56 -24.92
N LEU A 165 -0.50 4.20 -25.69
CA LEU A 165 -1.59 3.49 -26.38
C LEU A 165 -1.12 2.41 -27.36
N ALA A 166 -0.03 2.65 -28.09
CA ALA A 166 0.45 1.68 -29.08
C ALA A 166 0.96 0.39 -28.44
N GLN A 167 1.60 0.52 -27.27
CA GLN A 167 2.12 -0.62 -26.51
C GLN A 167 1.01 -1.46 -25.87
N ILE A 168 -0.10 -0.82 -25.48
CA ILE A 168 -1.14 -1.50 -24.71
C ILE A 168 -2.21 -2.18 -25.57
N ILE A 169 -2.48 -1.71 -26.78
CA ILE A 169 -3.49 -2.29 -27.68
C ILE A 169 -3.28 -3.81 -27.88
N PRO A 170 -2.06 -4.30 -28.20
CA PRO A 170 -1.82 -5.74 -28.33
C PRO A 170 -2.10 -6.52 -27.02
N VAL A 171 -1.88 -5.90 -25.87
CA VAL A 171 -2.14 -6.50 -24.56
C VAL A 171 -3.64 -6.59 -24.31
N PHE A 172 -4.38 -5.53 -24.59
CA PHE A 172 -5.83 -5.48 -24.44
C PHE A 172 -6.57 -6.44 -25.37
N TYR A 173 -6.05 -6.66 -26.58
CA TYR A 173 -6.61 -7.63 -27.50
C TYR A 173 -6.66 -9.05 -26.93
N ARG A 174 -5.71 -9.40 -26.06
CA ARG A 174 -5.61 -10.70 -25.38
C ARG A 174 -6.50 -10.82 -24.14
N ALA A 175 -7.26 -9.82 -23.80
CA ALA A 175 -8.01 -9.75 -22.53
C ALA A 175 -9.52 -9.80 -22.75
N LYS A 176 -10.25 -10.58 -21.94
CA LYS A 176 -11.71 -10.46 -21.81
C LYS A 176 -12.09 -9.27 -20.93
N ARG A 177 -11.32 -9.03 -19.88
CA ARG A 177 -11.49 -7.91 -18.94
C ARG A 177 -10.16 -7.27 -18.68
N ILE A 178 -10.19 -5.98 -18.37
CA ILE A 178 -8.99 -5.17 -18.18
C ILE A 178 -9.11 -4.43 -16.85
N CYS A 179 -8.03 -4.46 -16.07
CA CYS A 179 -7.84 -3.60 -14.91
C CYS A 179 -6.59 -2.78 -15.14
N VAL A 180 -6.69 -1.46 -15.01
CA VAL A 180 -5.57 -0.53 -15.21
C VAL A 180 -5.22 0.09 -13.86
N VAL A 181 -3.99 -0.12 -13.42
CA VAL A 181 -3.46 0.40 -12.15
C VAL A 181 -2.35 1.40 -12.44
N GLY A 182 -2.36 2.54 -11.77
CA GLY A 182 -1.34 3.56 -11.96
C GLY A 182 -1.59 4.79 -11.13
N ASP A 183 -0.61 5.68 -11.10
CA ASP A 183 -0.65 6.92 -10.34
C ASP A 183 -0.32 8.12 -11.24
N HIS A 184 -1.31 8.95 -11.50
CA HIS A 184 -1.15 10.16 -12.30
C HIS A 184 -0.37 11.29 -11.59
N LYS A 185 -0.11 11.14 -10.30
CA LYS A 185 0.74 12.06 -9.51
C LYS A 185 2.21 11.64 -9.47
N GLN A 186 2.53 10.46 -10.01
CA GLN A 186 3.90 10.01 -10.23
C GLN A 186 4.34 10.28 -11.67
N LEU A 187 5.50 9.74 -12.08
CA LEU A 187 6.05 9.99 -13.40
C LEU A 187 5.11 9.51 -14.51
N SER A 188 4.96 10.33 -15.52
CA SER A 188 4.18 10.06 -16.73
C SER A 188 5.10 9.91 -17.94
N LEU A 189 4.54 9.50 -19.08
CA LEU A 189 5.26 9.43 -20.37
C LEU A 189 5.96 10.74 -20.74
N GLU A 190 5.34 11.89 -20.44
CA GLU A 190 5.93 13.21 -20.71
C GLU A 190 7.22 13.45 -19.91
N SER A 191 7.33 12.86 -18.72
CA SER A 191 8.49 13.05 -17.83
C SER A 191 9.63 12.06 -18.13
N THR A 192 9.31 10.91 -18.69
CA THR A 192 10.28 9.79 -18.86
C THR A 192 10.78 9.62 -20.31
N GLY A 193 10.16 10.31 -21.26
CA GLY A 193 10.34 10.04 -22.68
C GLY A 193 11.35 10.90 -23.40
N LEU A 194 11.20 10.90 -24.72
CA LEU A 194 11.91 11.75 -25.66
C LEU A 194 11.68 13.22 -25.32
N GLY A 195 12.68 14.06 -25.42
CA GLY A 195 12.52 15.49 -25.14
C GLY A 195 11.32 16.10 -25.90
N PHE A 196 10.72 17.15 -25.33
CA PHE A 196 9.48 17.76 -25.81
C PHE A 196 9.43 18.05 -27.33
N GLU A 197 10.54 18.53 -27.92
CA GLU A 197 10.60 18.77 -29.35
C GLU A 197 10.55 17.50 -30.19
N ILE A 198 11.26 16.44 -29.76
CA ILE A 198 11.30 15.15 -30.46
C ILE A 198 9.92 14.50 -30.36
N SER A 199 9.29 14.53 -29.20
CA SER A 199 7.94 14.00 -28.98
C SER A 199 6.92 14.71 -29.88
N ASN A 200 6.96 16.04 -29.97
CA ASN A 200 6.09 16.80 -30.84
C ASN A 200 6.30 16.47 -32.34
N LYS A 201 7.56 16.34 -32.76
CA LYS A 201 7.88 15.98 -34.15
C LYS A 201 7.41 14.57 -34.50
N LEU A 202 7.57 13.63 -33.57
CA LEU A 202 7.14 12.24 -33.77
C LEU A 202 5.63 12.11 -33.84
N ASP A 203 4.90 12.76 -32.93
CA ASP A 203 3.44 12.77 -32.93
C ASP A 203 2.88 13.43 -34.18
N SER A 204 3.43 14.60 -34.60
CA SER A 204 3.01 15.28 -35.82
C SER A 204 3.29 14.44 -37.08
N TYR A 205 4.49 13.84 -37.17
CA TYR A 205 4.86 12.98 -38.30
C TYR A 205 3.94 11.74 -38.39
N THR A 206 3.67 11.10 -37.27
CA THR A 206 2.79 9.93 -37.22
C THR A 206 1.36 10.33 -37.63
N TRP A 207 0.87 11.46 -37.16
CA TRP A 207 -0.43 11.98 -37.53
C TRP A 207 -0.54 12.28 -39.04
N GLU A 208 0.44 12.96 -39.62
CA GLU A 208 0.48 13.28 -41.04
C GLU A 208 0.49 12.01 -41.91
N LYS A 209 1.21 10.98 -41.47
CA LYS A 209 1.37 9.73 -42.21
C LYS A 209 0.14 8.81 -42.16
N TYR A 210 -0.50 8.71 -40.99
CA TYR A 210 -1.58 7.75 -40.73
C TYR A 210 -2.94 8.39 -40.46
N LYS A 211 -3.11 9.63 -40.83
CA LYS A 211 -4.27 10.48 -40.65
C LYS A 211 -5.61 9.74 -40.80
N PRO A 212 -6.35 9.52 -39.72
CA PRO A 212 -7.68 8.91 -39.82
C PRO A 212 -8.65 9.89 -40.45
N ALA A 213 -9.53 9.38 -41.34
CA ALA A 213 -10.42 10.21 -42.15
C ALA A 213 -11.38 11.10 -41.35
N ASN A 214 -11.68 10.71 -40.09
CA ASN A 214 -12.76 11.30 -39.27
C ASN A 214 -12.28 11.92 -37.94
N LEU A 215 -10.96 12.14 -37.75
CA LEU A 215 -10.44 12.69 -36.51
C LEU A 215 -9.42 13.81 -36.80
N LYS A 216 -9.58 14.98 -36.23
CA LYS A 216 -8.61 16.10 -36.33
C LYS A 216 -7.47 15.94 -35.32
N TYR A 217 -6.29 16.46 -35.65
CA TYR A 217 -5.13 16.36 -34.75
C TYR A 217 -5.36 17.01 -33.38
N GLU A 218 -6.00 18.18 -33.35
CA GLU A 218 -6.30 18.86 -32.09
C GLU A 218 -7.31 18.06 -31.25
N GLU A 219 -8.33 17.48 -31.89
CA GLU A 219 -9.28 16.59 -31.22
C GLU A 219 -8.61 15.31 -30.69
N ALA A 220 -7.65 14.77 -31.43
CA ALA A 220 -6.85 13.62 -30.95
C ALA A 220 -6.02 13.97 -29.71
N LYS A 221 -5.44 15.18 -29.69
CA LYS A 221 -4.73 15.66 -28.50
C LYS A 221 -5.65 15.84 -27.29
N GLU A 222 -6.80 16.46 -27.48
CA GLU A 222 -7.81 16.64 -26.43
C GLU A 222 -8.26 15.29 -25.86
N LYS A 223 -8.42 14.29 -26.72
CA LYS A 223 -8.75 12.91 -26.34
C LYS A 223 -7.56 12.07 -25.89
N ARG A 224 -6.39 12.68 -25.72
CA ARG A 224 -5.15 11.97 -25.32
C ARG A 224 -4.77 10.81 -26.24
N ILE A 225 -5.12 10.88 -27.52
CA ILE A 225 -4.72 9.90 -28.53
C ILE A 225 -3.38 10.37 -29.11
N THR A 226 -2.30 10.17 -28.37
CA THR A 226 -0.93 10.52 -28.76
C THR A 226 -0.01 9.34 -28.48
N LEU A 227 1.12 9.25 -29.23
CA LEU A 227 2.09 8.17 -29.04
C LEU A 227 3.03 8.42 -27.83
N THR A 228 3.34 9.67 -27.57
CA THR A 228 4.46 10.01 -26.70
C THR A 228 4.08 10.84 -25.48
N LYS A 229 2.88 11.39 -25.42
CA LYS A 229 2.49 12.37 -24.39
C LYS A 229 1.44 11.89 -23.43
N ALA A 230 0.59 10.98 -23.85
CA ALA A 230 -0.48 10.47 -23.02
C ALA A 230 -0.33 9.00 -22.76
N SER A 231 -0.44 8.64 -21.49
CA SER A 231 -0.48 7.25 -21.06
C SER A 231 -1.88 6.67 -21.27
N ILE A 232 -1.96 5.34 -21.17
CA ILE A 232 -3.27 4.67 -21.14
C ILE A 232 -4.11 5.12 -19.94
N LEU A 233 -3.50 5.44 -18.82
CA LEU A 233 -4.20 5.96 -17.64
C LEU A 233 -4.85 7.31 -17.95
N ASP A 234 -4.10 8.26 -18.55
CA ASP A 234 -4.62 9.56 -18.94
C ASP A 234 -5.75 9.43 -19.97
N PHE A 235 -5.56 8.55 -20.97
CA PHE A 235 -6.56 8.28 -21.99
C PHE A 235 -7.88 7.77 -21.40
N LEU A 236 -7.84 6.82 -20.46
CA LEU A 236 -9.04 6.25 -19.86
C LEU A 236 -9.75 7.25 -18.93
N ARG A 237 -9.00 8.05 -18.18
CA ARG A 237 -9.57 9.03 -17.25
C ARG A 237 -10.23 10.22 -17.94
N GLU A 238 -9.61 10.74 -18.99
CA GLU A 238 -10.10 11.97 -19.63
C GLU A 238 -11.23 11.75 -20.65
N ASN A 239 -11.43 10.53 -21.14
CA ASN A 239 -12.45 10.24 -22.16
C ASN A 239 -13.79 9.73 -21.62
N ASN A 240 -13.99 9.66 -20.31
CA ASN A 240 -15.26 9.29 -19.66
C ASN A 240 -15.97 8.08 -20.29
N PHE A 241 -15.29 6.95 -20.32
CA PHE A 241 -15.83 5.69 -20.84
C PHE A 241 -16.83 5.01 -19.88
N GLY A 242 -17.19 5.64 -18.77
CA GLY A 242 -18.01 5.02 -17.73
C GLY A 242 -17.31 3.89 -16.97
N ILE A 243 -15.99 3.82 -17.04
CA ILE A 243 -15.18 2.86 -16.30
C ILE A 243 -15.10 3.31 -14.83
N PRO A 244 -15.41 2.44 -13.85
CA PRO A 244 -15.29 2.81 -12.45
C PRO A 244 -13.82 3.05 -12.09
N GLU A 245 -13.56 4.18 -11.40
CA GLU A 245 -12.24 4.52 -10.85
C GLU A 245 -12.29 4.39 -9.32
N VAL A 246 -11.35 3.65 -8.75
CA VAL A 246 -11.19 3.50 -7.31
C VAL A 246 -9.80 3.97 -6.92
N MET A 247 -9.73 4.91 -5.97
CA MET A 247 -8.48 5.36 -5.39
C MET A 247 -8.06 4.41 -4.26
N LEU A 248 -6.83 3.88 -4.33
CA LEU A 248 -6.20 3.20 -3.21
C LEU A 248 -5.62 4.25 -2.29
N ASP A 249 -6.30 4.54 -1.20
CA ASP A 249 -5.99 5.66 -0.32
C ASP A 249 -5.20 5.27 0.95
N GLU A 250 -4.93 3.99 1.16
CA GLU A 250 -4.18 3.51 2.32
C GLU A 250 -2.66 3.49 2.04
N HIS A 251 -1.90 4.30 2.77
CA HIS A 251 -0.44 4.41 2.64
C HIS A 251 0.29 3.67 3.76
N PHE A 252 1.02 2.61 3.42
CA PHE A 252 1.73 1.73 4.36
C PHE A 252 3.27 1.85 4.32
N ARG A 253 3.83 2.63 3.40
CA ARG A 253 5.28 2.62 3.12
C ARG A 253 6.09 3.44 4.11
N SER A 254 5.84 4.74 4.12
CA SER A 254 6.72 5.71 4.78
C SER A 254 6.26 6.03 6.20
N VAL A 255 7.19 6.38 7.06
CA VAL A 255 6.87 6.96 8.38
C VAL A 255 6.01 8.22 8.23
N PRO A 256 5.19 8.56 9.26
CA PRO A 256 4.16 9.58 9.13
C PRO A 256 4.65 10.94 8.62
N SER A 257 5.76 11.43 9.13
CA SER A 257 6.31 12.74 8.74
C SER A 257 6.67 12.83 7.25
N LEU A 258 7.24 11.77 6.66
CA LEU A 258 7.53 11.69 5.22
C LEU A 258 6.23 11.57 4.42
N ALA A 259 5.30 10.73 4.87
CA ALA A 259 4.03 10.50 4.20
C ALA A 259 3.12 11.74 4.21
N ARG A 260 3.09 12.53 5.30
CA ARG A 260 2.27 13.76 5.41
C ARG A 260 2.66 14.83 4.40
N PHE A 261 3.96 15.01 4.12
CA PHE A 261 4.37 15.92 3.06
C PHE A 261 3.80 15.50 1.71
N THR A 262 4.02 14.25 1.35
CA THR A 262 3.54 13.67 0.09
C THR A 262 2.03 13.77 -0.03
N ASN A 263 1.28 13.43 1.02
CA ASN A 263 -0.17 13.49 1.08
C ASN A 263 -0.69 14.93 0.88
N ARG A 264 -0.13 15.88 1.61
CA ARG A 264 -0.52 17.31 1.51
C ARG A 264 -0.21 17.90 0.15
N GLU A 265 1.01 17.70 -0.35
CA GLU A 265 1.52 18.41 -1.54
C GLU A 265 0.97 17.81 -2.86
N PHE A 266 0.75 16.49 -2.92
CA PHE A 266 0.41 15.81 -4.17
C PHE A 266 -0.97 15.16 -4.17
N TYR A 267 -1.49 14.72 -3.00
CA TYR A 267 -2.73 13.96 -2.91
C TYR A 267 -3.86 14.69 -2.15
N GLU A 268 -3.74 16.00 -1.91
CA GLU A 268 -4.81 16.83 -1.32
C GLU A 268 -5.31 16.30 0.04
N ASN A 269 -4.44 15.68 0.83
CA ASN A 269 -4.73 14.98 2.08
C ASN A 269 -5.75 13.84 1.97
N LYS A 270 -5.85 13.19 0.80
CA LYS A 270 -6.78 12.08 0.56
C LYS A 270 -6.23 10.72 1.00
N LEU A 271 -4.92 10.62 1.30
CA LEU A 271 -4.32 9.38 1.76
C LEU A 271 -4.54 9.19 3.25
N SER A 272 -4.91 7.97 3.64
CA SER A 272 -4.91 7.50 5.02
C SER A 272 -3.53 6.95 5.35
N ILE A 273 -2.82 7.60 6.26
CA ILE A 273 -1.45 7.19 6.63
C ILE A 273 -1.55 6.06 7.65
N MET A 274 -1.31 4.81 7.20
CA MET A 274 -1.46 3.61 8.01
C MET A 274 -0.26 3.33 8.92
N THR A 275 0.79 4.15 8.82
CA THR A 275 2.02 4.05 9.63
C THR A 275 2.01 4.99 10.83
N GLU A 276 0.91 5.67 11.15
CA GLU A 276 0.82 6.58 12.29
C GLU A 276 0.80 5.80 13.61
N LYS A 277 2.00 5.54 14.15
CA LYS A 277 2.24 4.82 15.40
C LYS A 277 3.18 5.61 16.30
N PRO A 278 3.06 5.50 17.65
CA PRO A 278 3.89 6.24 18.59
C PRO A 278 5.39 6.08 18.33
N GLU A 279 5.84 4.88 17.99
CA GLU A 279 7.25 4.59 17.73
C GLU A 279 7.84 5.39 16.57
N TYR A 280 7.05 5.73 15.55
CA TYR A 280 7.51 6.49 14.39
C TYR A 280 7.42 8.01 14.57
N GLU A 281 6.62 8.47 15.52
CA GLU A 281 6.45 9.91 15.82
C GLU A 281 7.57 10.49 16.69
N LEU A 282 8.30 9.63 17.40
CA LEU A 282 9.33 10.04 18.38
C LEU A 282 10.68 10.43 17.75
N TYR A 283 10.91 10.12 16.47
CA TYR A 283 12.18 10.28 15.83
C TYR A 283 12.09 11.19 14.62
N LYS A 284 13.14 12.01 14.43
CA LYS A 284 13.30 12.76 13.18
C LYS A 284 13.50 11.78 12.02
N SER A 285 12.86 12.05 10.90
CA SER A 285 12.95 11.25 9.68
C SER A 285 13.59 12.00 8.50
N PHE A 286 14.06 13.22 8.74
CA PHE A 286 14.59 14.08 7.70
C PHE A 286 15.76 14.93 8.20
N LYS A 287 16.77 15.09 7.32
CA LYS A 287 17.84 16.06 7.48
C LYS A 287 18.22 16.65 6.12
N HIS A 288 18.33 17.96 6.02
CA HIS A 288 18.88 18.62 4.84
C HIS A 288 20.30 19.15 5.10
N ILE A 289 21.11 19.20 4.03
CA ILE A 289 22.51 19.59 4.09
C ILE A 289 22.82 20.45 2.86
N GLU A 290 23.14 21.74 3.10
CA GLU A 290 23.67 22.63 2.09
C GLU A 290 25.19 22.54 2.10
N THR A 291 25.80 22.15 0.98
CA THR A 291 27.25 21.93 0.89
C THR A 291 28.02 23.17 0.44
N GLY A 292 27.35 24.17 -0.11
CA GLY A 292 27.97 25.34 -0.73
C GLY A 292 28.64 25.06 -2.07
N GLY A 293 28.49 23.84 -2.60
CA GLY A 293 29.10 23.37 -3.84
C GLY A 293 28.50 24.05 -5.08
N ARG A 294 29.24 23.97 -6.18
CA ARG A 294 28.85 24.48 -7.50
C ARG A 294 28.96 23.41 -8.57
N ARG A 295 28.17 23.53 -9.62
CA ARG A 295 28.28 22.65 -10.78
C ARG A 295 29.65 22.80 -11.44
N TYR A 296 30.26 21.67 -11.74
CA TYR A 296 31.59 21.64 -12.35
C TYR A 296 31.48 21.81 -13.89
N GLY A 297 31.93 22.95 -14.38
CA GLY A 297 31.94 23.27 -15.82
C GLY A 297 30.57 23.17 -16.49
N SER A 298 30.51 22.47 -17.62
CA SER A 298 29.25 22.16 -18.32
C SER A 298 28.53 20.94 -17.77
N SER A 299 29.18 20.16 -16.88
CA SER A 299 28.57 18.99 -16.27
C SER A 299 27.52 19.41 -15.24
N LYS A 300 26.52 18.55 -15.07
CA LYS A 300 25.48 18.75 -14.04
C LYS A 300 25.86 17.98 -12.77
N VAL A 301 27.13 17.97 -12.42
CA VAL A 301 27.67 17.33 -11.22
C VAL A 301 28.11 18.39 -10.22
N VAL A 302 27.79 18.18 -8.94
CA VAL A 302 28.26 18.97 -7.81
C VAL A 302 29.12 18.06 -6.93
N ILE A 303 30.43 18.22 -7.00
CA ILE A 303 31.40 17.32 -6.34
C ILE A 303 31.21 17.33 -4.83
N GLU A 304 30.97 18.50 -4.25
CA GLU A 304 30.78 18.66 -2.79
C GLU A 304 29.52 17.90 -2.31
N GLU A 305 28.48 17.80 -3.14
CA GLU A 305 27.33 16.94 -2.83
C GLU A 305 27.75 15.47 -2.84
N VAL A 306 28.50 15.03 -3.85
CA VAL A 306 28.98 13.66 -3.97
C VAL A 306 29.82 13.27 -2.75
N GLU A 307 30.79 14.11 -2.35
CA GLU A 307 31.59 13.86 -1.16
C GLU A 307 30.71 13.71 0.09
N LYS A 308 29.71 14.57 0.21
CA LYS A 308 28.77 14.52 1.33
C LYS A 308 27.91 13.24 1.32
N VAL A 309 27.45 12.80 0.15
CA VAL A 309 26.73 11.53 -0.01
C VAL A 309 27.58 10.36 0.48
N PHE A 310 28.86 10.30 0.09
CA PHE A 310 29.77 9.23 0.54
C PHE A 310 30.11 9.31 2.04
N GLU A 311 30.25 10.50 2.58
CA GLU A 311 30.42 10.69 4.03
C GLU A 311 29.22 10.13 4.81
N ILE A 312 27.99 10.44 4.37
CA ILE A 312 26.75 9.92 4.97
C ILE A 312 26.71 8.39 4.87
N ILE A 313 26.93 7.83 3.68
CA ILE A 313 26.87 6.38 3.46
C ILE A 313 27.85 5.64 4.36
N ARG A 314 29.12 6.05 4.38
CA ARG A 314 30.16 5.40 5.20
C ARG A 314 29.82 5.46 6.69
N SER A 315 29.30 6.60 7.15
CA SER A 315 28.90 6.78 8.54
C SER A 315 27.70 5.88 8.89
N LEU A 316 26.67 5.86 8.06
CA LEU A 316 25.49 5.03 8.28
C LEU A 316 25.81 3.54 8.27
N LEU A 317 26.62 3.07 7.33
CA LEU A 317 26.99 1.66 7.22
C LEU A 317 27.90 1.20 8.38
N SER A 318 28.69 2.10 8.96
CA SER A 318 29.60 1.77 10.05
C SER A 318 28.99 1.88 11.44
N SER A 319 28.13 2.88 11.67
CA SER A 319 27.66 3.24 13.01
C SER A 319 26.15 3.47 13.12
N ARG A 320 25.39 3.28 12.04
CA ARG A 320 23.96 3.61 11.95
C ARG A 320 23.65 5.07 12.33
N SER A 321 24.63 5.95 12.24
CA SER A 321 24.50 7.35 12.63
C SER A 321 25.22 8.28 11.66
N TYR A 322 24.79 9.53 11.62
CA TYR A 322 25.46 10.60 10.91
C TYR A 322 25.24 11.94 11.62
N GLN A 323 26.28 12.53 12.18
CA GLN A 323 26.24 13.74 13.01
C GLN A 323 25.24 13.58 14.19
N ASP A 324 24.20 14.44 14.27
CA ASP A 324 23.12 14.41 15.26
C ASP A 324 21.98 13.42 14.92
N VAL A 325 22.10 12.69 13.81
CA VAL A 325 21.11 11.69 13.38
C VAL A 325 21.58 10.31 13.80
N GLN A 326 20.78 9.64 14.62
CA GLN A 326 20.88 8.21 14.92
C GLN A 326 19.68 7.51 14.28
N LEU A 327 19.92 6.48 13.46
CA LEU A 327 18.83 5.67 12.92
C LEU A 327 18.13 4.92 14.06
N PRO A 328 16.81 5.02 14.17
CA PRO A 328 16.05 4.32 15.20
C PRO A 328 16.18 2.80 15.12
N ASP A 329 15.89 2.12 16.24
CA ASP A 329 15.98 0.66 16.33
C ASP A 329 14.96 -0.07 15.42
N TYR A 330 13.84 0.58 15.05
CA TYR A 330 12.86 0.01 14.12
C TYR A 330 13.36 -0.02 12.65
N VAL A 331 14.44 0.71 12.32
CA VAL A 331 15.10 0.57 11.02
C VAL A 331 15.85 -0.77 11.02
N PRO A 332 15.69 -1.65 10.03
CA PRO A 332 16.35 -2.94 9.98
C PRO A 332 17.88 -2.82 10.15
N GLU A 333 18.52 -3.83 10.76
CA GLU A 333 19.99 -3.85 10.86
C GLU A 333 20.64 -3.86 9.48
N GLU A 334 20.06 -4.63 8.58
CA GLU A 334 20.45 -4.72 7.17
C GLU A 334 19.64 -3.77 6.29
N PHE A 335 19.60 -2.49 6.67
CA PHE A 335 18.86 -1.50 5.90
C PHE A 335 19.44 -1.23 4.51
N THR A 336 18.55 -0.86 3.60
CA THR A 336 18.87 -0.46 2.22
C THR A 336 18.99 1.06 2.11
N VAL A 337 19.90 1.53 1.26
CA VAL A 337 20.08 2.97 0.96
C VAL A 337 19.80 3.23 -0.52
N GLY A 338 18.87 4.11 -0.80
CA GLY A 338 18.60 4.63 -2.14
C GLY A 338 19.23 6.02 -2.33
N ILE A 339 20.02 6.21 -3.37
CA ILE A 339 20.55 7.53 -3.73
C ILE A 339 19.78 8.03 -4.95
N VAL A 340 18.92 9.01 -4.74
CA VAL A 340 18.09 9.62 -5.80
C VAL A 340 18.79 10.86 -6.33
N CYS A 341 19.25 10.81 -7.58
CA CYS A 341 19.96 11.92 -8.22
C CYS A 341 19.05 12.63 -9.21
N PHE A 342 18.94 13.97 -9.10
CA PHE A 342 18.13 14.73 -10.04
C PHE A 342 18.78 14.92 -11.43
N THR A 343 20.04 14.54 -11.60
CA THR A 343 20.71 14.54 -12.89
C THR A 343 21.35 13.17 -13.16
N ARG A 344 21.30 12.75 -14.43
CA ARG A 344 21.91 11.49 -14.85
C ARG A 344 23.42 11.51 -14.65
N GLU A 345 24.06 12.64 -14.96
CA GLU A 345 25.50 12.80 -14.82
C GLU A 345 25.96 12.58 -13.36
N GLN A 346 25.22 13.09 -12.38
CA GLN A 346 25.51 12.86 -10.96
C GLN A 346 25.27 11.40 -10.55
N SER A 347 24.19 10.80 -11.04
CA SER A 347 23.89 9.38 -10.80
C SER A 347 25.02 8.47 -11.34
N GLU A 348 25.47 8.70 -12.57
CA GLU A 348 26.56 7.92 -13.18
C GLU A 348 27.88 8.12 -12.43
N TYR A 349 28.20 9.36 -12.04
CA TYR A 349 29.42 9.65 -11.28
C TYR A 349 29.43 8.93 -9.92
N ILE A 350 28.33 8.97 -9.19
CA ILE A 350 28.17 8.27 -7.91
C ILE A 350 28.24 6.74 -8.14
N ARG A 351 27.60 6.22 -9.19
CA ARG A 351 27.61 4.78 -9.51
C ARG A 351 29.02 4.24 -9.76
N ILE A 352 29.84 4.98 -10.53
CA ILE A 352 31.24 4.62 -10.78
C ILE A 352 32.01 4.58 -9.46
N ARG A 353 31.84 5.60 -8.64
CA ARG A 353 32.57 5.71 -7.38
C ARG A 353 32.14 4.65 -6.35
N LEU A 354 30.85 4.29 -6.28
CA LEU A 354 30.36 3.16 -5.46
C LEU A 354 31.06 1.86 -5.86
N PHE A 355 31.22 1.64 -7.16
CA PHE A 355 31.93 0.48 -7.68
C PHE A 355 33.42 0.49 -7.31
N GLU A 356 34.09 1.63 -7.45
CA GLU A 356 35.53 1.80 -7.10
C GLU A 356 35.79 1.59 -5.60
N GLU A 357 34.86 2.03 -4.73
CA GLU A 357 34.96 1.87 -3.27
C GLU A 357 34.45 0.51 -2.77
N GLY A 358 33.93 -0.36 -3.67
CA GLY A 358 33.37 -1.66 -3.30
C GLY A 358 32.11 -1.60 -2.43
N ILE A 359 31.36 -0.49 -2.51
CA ILE A 359 30.10 -0.29 -1.81
C ILE A 359 28.98 -0.70 -2.76
N GLY A 360 28.39 -1.89 -2.62
CA GLY A 360 27.44 -2.34 -3.62
C GLY A 360 26.19 -3.09 -3.13
N GLU A 361 26.31 -3.91 -2.10
CA GLU A 361 25.24 -4.89 -1.82
C GLU A 361 23.91 -4.29 -1.33
N ARG A 362 23.92 -3.09 -0.71
CA ARG A 362 22.72 -2.47 -0.12
C ARG A 362 22.51 -1.01 -0.52
N VAL A 363 23.35 -0.50 -1.43
CA VAL A 363 23.30 0.89 -1.87
C VAL A 363 22.94 0.94 -3.35
N TYR A 364 21.84 1.60 -3.66
CA TYR A 364 21.29 1.73 -5.00
C TYR A 364 21.34 3.19 -5.43
N VAL A 365 21.70 3.47 -6.67
CA VAL A 365 21.75 4.83 -7.20
C VAL A 365 21.04 4.92 -8.54
N GLY A 366 20.25 5.98 -8.69
CA GLY A 366 19.55 6.26 -9.94
C GLY A 366 18.87 7.63 -9.94
N THR A 367 18.31 7.97 -11.09
CA THR A 367 17.39 9.10 -11.21
C THR A 367 16.01 8.73 -10.68
N PRO A 368 15.10 9.70 -10.43
CA PRO A 368 13.72 9.37 -10.06
C PRO A 368 13.06 8.39 -11.04
N GLU A 369 13.37 8.51 -12.34
CA GLU A 369 12.86 7.64 -13.41
C GLU A 369 13.38 6.19 -13.26
N GLU A 370 14.66 6.02 -12.94
CA GLU A 370 15.28 4.71 -12.77
C GLU A 370 14.85 4.02 -11.47
N LEU A 371 14.50 4.80 -10.44
CA LEU A 371 14.12 4.28 -9.12
C LEU A 371 12.60 4.28 -8.86
N GLN A 372 11.78 4.60 -9.87
CA GLN A 372 10.34 4.46 -9.73
C GLN A 372 9.96 2.99 -9.44
N GLY A 373 8.99 2.76 -8.57
CA GLY A 373 8.60 1.42 -8.12
C GLY A 373 9.50 0.84 -7.02
N HIS A 374 10.73 1.33 -6.85
CA HIS A 374 11.60 0.90 -5.75
C HIS A 374 11.30 1.63 -4.45
N GLU A 375 11.69 1.02 -3.34
CA GLU A 375 11.61 1.62 -2.00
C GLU A 375 12.84 1.22 -1.18
N PHE A 376 13.28 2.13 -0.32
CA PHE A 376 14.50 1.97 0.47
C PHE A 376 14.24 2.39 1.91
N ASP A 377 14.97 1.79 2.83
CA ASP A 377 14.85 2.12 4.25
C ASP A 377 15.34 3.55 4.52
N VAL A 378 16.46 3.93 3.92
CA VAL A 378 17.01 5.28 3.96
C VAL A 378 17.18 5.81 2.53
N VAL A 379 16.86 7.06 2.30
CA VAL A 379 17.07 7.71 1.01
C VAL A 379 17.98 8.92 1.16
N ILE A 380 18.92 9.07 0.24
CA ILE A 380 19.74 10.26 0.09
C ILE A 380 19.36 10.91 -1.24
N ILE A 381 18.71 12.06 -1.19
CA ILE A 381 18.37 12.85 -2.37
C ILE A 381 19.54 13.80 -2.65
N SER A 382 20.25 13.59 -3.77
CA SER A 382 21.33 14.45 -4.24
C SER A 382 20.82 15.27 -5.41
N MET A 383 20.67 16.57 -5.19
CA MET A 383 19.97 17.42 -6.14
C MET A 383 20.83 17.86 -7.32
N ALA A 384 22.16 17.80 -7.22
CA ALA A 384 23.08 18.38 -8.20
C ALA A 384 22.73 19.85 -8.50
N LEU A 385 22.46 20.65 -7.46
CA LEU A 385 21.86 21.98 -7.54
C LEU A 385 22.76 23.01 -6.89
N ASP A 386 23.01 24.12 -7.60
CA ASP A 386 23.69 25.30 -7.07
C ASP A 386 22.81 26.55 -7.18
N LYS A 387 23.21 27.65 -6.53
CA LYS A 387 22.45 28.92 -6.55
C LYS A 387 22.26 29.51 -7.95
N ALA A 388 23.09 29.13 -8.92
CA ALA A 388 23.00 29.58 -10.32
C ALA A 388 22.04 28.78 -11.18
N SER A 389 21.47 27.69 -10.65
CA SER A 389 20.65 26.71 -11.40
C SER A 389 19.22 27.17 -11.72
N ASN A 390 18.92 28.45 -11.70
CA ASN A 390 17.59 29.05 -11.94
C ASN A 390 16.92 28.58 -13.25
N ARG A 391 17.69 28.38 -14.32
CA ARG A 391 17.17 27.94 -15.63
C ARG A 391 16.64 26.50 -15.64
N SER A 392 16.98 25.71 -14.63
CA SER A 392 16.57 24.31 -14.52
C SER A 392 15.33 24.12 -13.65
N LYS A 393 14.65 25.17 -13.23
CA LYS A 393 13.50 25.13 -12.32
C LYS A 393 12.49 24.07 -12.71
N ASN A 394 12.02 24.05 -13.96
CA ASN A 394 11.00 23.11 -14.42
C ASN A 394 11.40 21.64 -14.27
N HIS A 395 12.68 21.34 -14.31
CA HIS A 395 13.19 19.98 -14.12
C HIS A 395 13.15 19.52 -12.64
N TYR A 396 13.51 20.42 -11.73
CA TYR A 396 13.59 20.13 -10.30
C TYR A 396 12.26 20.29 -9.57
N GLU A 397 11.46 21.24 -9.99
CA GLU A 397 10.15 21.57 -9.40
C GLU A 397 8.99 20.87 -10.13
N ASN A 398 9.27 19.92 -11.03
CA ASN A 398 8.25 19.06 -11.60
C ASN A 398 7.62 18.21 -10.49
N LYS A 399 6.33 18.41 -10.25
CA LYS A 399 5.61 17.80 -9.12
C LYS A 399 5.67 16.28 -9.14
N ASN A 400 5.46 15.67 -10.30
CA ASN A 400 5.45 14.21 -10.42
C ASN A 400 6.84 13.61 -10.14
N ARG A 401 7.88 14.26 -10.68
CA ARG A 401 9.26 13.86 -10.45
C ARG A 401 9.68 14.02 -8.99
N PHE A 402 9.30 15.14 -8.39
CA PHE A 402 9.57 15.43 -6.99
C PHE A 402 8.82 14.46 -6.06
N ASN A 403 7.56 14.15 -6.38
CA ASN A 403 6.77 13.14 -5.67
C ASN A 403 7.48 11.78 -5.67
N VAL A 404 7.95 11.32 -6.84
CA VAL A 404 8.70 10.05 -6.90
C VAL A 404 9.97 10.12 -6.05
N ALA A 405 10.76 11.19 -6.18
CA ALA A 405 12.00 11.33 -5.43
C ALA A 405 11.79 11.29 -3.90
N THR A 406 10.74 11.96 -3.40
CA THR A 406 10.47 12.10 -1.96
C THR A 406 9.69 10.94 -1.36
N SER A 407 9.04 10.10 -2.19
CA SER A 407 8.24 8.95 -1.73
C SER A 407 8.99 7.61 -1.74
N ARG A 408 10.32 7.60 -1.96
CA ARG A 408 11.10 6.35 -1.98
C ARG A 408 11.53 5.86 -0.60
N ALA A 409 11.58 6.75 0.39
CA ALA A 409 12.05 6.44 1.74
C ALA A 409 10.96 5.78 2.59
N LYS A 410 11.34 4.74 3.34
CA LYS A 410 10.49 4.18 4.41
C LYS A 410 10.68 4.96 5.71
N TYR A 411 11.92 5.17 6.14
CA TYR A 411 12.19 5.66 7.50
C TYR A 411 12.91 7.00 7.55
N PHE A 412 13.89 7.24 6.67
CA PHE A 412 14.69 8.45 6.74
C PHE A 412 15.07 9.01 5.38
N THR A 413 15.10 10.34 5.26
CA THR A 413 15.59 11.03 4.06
C THR A 413 16.65 12.08 4.40
N PHE A 414 17.77 11.99 3.72
CA PHE A 414 18.76 13.05 3.64
C PHE A 414 18.57 13.83 2.34
N LEU A 415 18.46 15.15 2.40
CA LEU A 415 18.44 16.01 1.24
C LEU A 415 19.75 16.79 1.14
N VAL A 416 20.54 16.51 0.11
CA VAL A 416 21.86 17.14 -0.11
C VAL A 416 21.83 18.01 -1.36
N TYR A 417 22.26 19.25 -1.23
CA TYR A 417 22.31 20.21 -2.32
C TYR A 417 23.48 21.19 -2.17
N GLY A 418 24.04 21.68 -3.27
CA GLY A 418 25.14 22.66 -3.27
C GLY A 418 24.68 24.04 -2.84
N GLY A 419 23.50 24.46 -3.31
CA GLY A 419 22.86 25.72 -2.94
C GLY A 419 21.49 25.82 -3.57
N LEU A 420 20.50 26.36 -2.84
CA LEU A 420 19.12 26.47 -3.29
C LEU A 420 18.84 27.84 -3.93
N PRO A 421 18.40 27.87 -5.21
CA PRO A 421 17.95 29.12 -5.84
C PRO A 421 16.68 29.68 -5.18
N GLU A 422 16.50 31.00 -5.25
CA GLU A 422 15.39 31.69 -4.57
C GLU A 422 13.99 31.24 -5.04
N ASN A 423 13.86 30.87 -6.31
CA ASN A 423 12.58 30.52 -6.92
C ASN A 423 12.21 29.02 -6.86
N PHE A 424 12.87 28.22 -6.02
CA PHE A 424 12.59 26.80 -5.83
C PHE A 424 11.63 26.60 -4.66
N ASP A 425 10.35 26.83 -4.93
CA ASP A 425 9.31 26.90 -3.88
C ASP A 425 8.91 25.53 -3.34
N LEU A 426 8.86 24.49 -4.20
CA LEU A 426 8.50 23.13 -3.79
C LEU A 426 9.58 22.54 -2.86
N THR A 427 10.86 22.70 -3.23
CA THR A 427 11.99 22.26 -2.40
C THR A 427 12.02 23.00 -1.07
N LYS A 428 11.74 24.31 -1.05
CA LYS A 428 11.63 25.09 0.19
C LYS A 428 10.49 24.58 1.08
N ARG A 429 9.32 24.31 0.51
CA ARG A 429 8.19 23.76 1.27
C ARG A 429 8.50 22.36 1.81
N TYR A 430 9.29 21.56 1.07
CA TYR A 430 9.76 20.26 1.56
C TYR A 430 10.62 20.41 2.80
N ILE A 431 11.61 21.29 2.78
CA ILE A 431 12.48 21.56 3.93
C ILE A 431 11.69 22.15 5.11
N ALA A 432 10.84 23.16 4.84
CA ALA A 432 10.03 23.83 5.86
C ALA A 432 9.07 22.87 6.56
N HIS A 433 8.50 21.90 5.83
CA HIS A 433 7.59 20.90 6.40
C HIS A 433 8.18 20.22 7.64
N PHE A 434 9.43 19.76 7.57
CA PHE A 434 10.08 19.07 8.69
C PHE A 434 10.59 20.00 9.80
N SER A 435 10.66 21.29 9.55
CA SER A 435 10.99 22.29 10.57
C SER A 435 9.75 22.75 11.35
N GLU A 436 8.59 22.68 10.73
CA GLU A 436 7.30 23.15 11.28
C GLU A 436 6.44 22.01 11.82
N GLU A 437 6.71 20.76 11.40
CA GLU A 437 5.92 19.61 11.79
C GLU A 437 6.06 19.34 13.29
N LYS A 438 4.92 19.37 13.97
CA LYS A 438 4.82 18.92 15.36
C LYS A 438 4.43 17.45 15.33
N PRO A 439 5.13 16.58 16.05
CA PRO A 439 4.70 15.20 16.21
C PRO A 439 3.29 15.17 16.84
N ASN A 440 2.46 14.20 16.44
CA ASN A 440 1.15 14.00 17.08
C ASN A 440 1.28 13.67 18.57
N VAL A 441 2.45 13.18 18.95
CA VAL A 441 2.83 12.88 20.32
C VAL A 441 3.67 14.05 20.84
N VAL A 442 3.08 14.90 21.66
CA VAL A 442 3.83 15.87 22.43
C VAL A 442 4.38 15.14 23.65
N LEU A 443 5.66 14.77 23.61
CA LEU A 443 6.41 14.39 24.78
C LEU A 443 6.63 15.68 25.58
N GLU A 444 5.74 15.98 26.50
CA GLU A 444 6.03 16.98 27.50
C GLU A 444 6.88 16.33 28.60
N GLU A 445 8.16 16.58 28.56
CA GLU A 445 8.98 16.58 29.77
C GLU A 445 8.47 17.73 30.64
N ASP A 446 8.04 17.38 31.84
CA ASP A 446 7.60 18.29 32.91
C ASP A 446 6.28 19.08 32.68
N ASN A 447 5.19 18.54 33.17
CA ASN A 447 4.38 19.18 34.21
C ASN A 447 3.08 18.39 34.48
N LEU A 448 2.93 17.98 35.72
CA LEU A 448 1.73 17.52 36.37
C LEU A 448 0.62 18.60 36.32
N HIS A 449 -0.10 18.70 35.24
CA HIS A 449 -1.36 19.43 35.23
C HIS A 449 -2.45 18.60 34.55
N PHE A 450 -3.39 18.15 35.37
CA PHE A 450 -4.64 17.44 35.06
C PHE A 450 -5.55 18.13 34.03
N SER A 451 -5.19 19.27 33.49
CA SER A 451 -6.04 20.09 32.61
C SER A 451 -5.90 19.84 31.12
N ARG A 452 -5.22 18.75 30.69
CA ARG A 452 -4.89 18.52 29.25
C ARG A 452 -5.55 17.33 28.59
N PHE A 453 -6.18 16.41 29.34
CA PHE A 453 -6.96 15.36 28.72
C PHE A 453 -8.32 15.92 28.29
N ASN A 454 -8.62 15.77 27.02
CA ASN A 454 -9.89 16.21 26.45
C ASN A 454 -10.77 14.97 26.26
N PHE A 455 -11.60 14.66 27.23
CA PHE A 455 -12.54 13.55 27.15
C PHE A 455 -13.77 13.95 26.34
N GLU A 456 -14.22 13.08 25.43
CA GLU A 456 -15.44 13.29 24.65
C GLU A 456 -16.69 12.81 25.42
N SER A 457 -16.51 12.00 26.46
CA SER A 457 -17.59 11.48 27.30
C SER A 457 -17.19 11.29 28.76
N GLU A 458 -18.20 11.31 29.65
CA GLU A 458 -18.04 10.96 31.08
C GLU A 458 -17.53 9.52 31.27
N LEU A 459 -17.85 8.63 30.35
CA LEU A 459 -17.37 7.25 30.37
C LEU A 459 -15.87 7.17 30.09
N GLU A 460 -15.35 7.93 29.15
CA GLU A 460 -13.91 8.00 28.89
C GLU A 460 -13.15 8.51 30.12
N GLU A 461 -13.65 9.59 30.76
CA GLU A 461 -13.08 10.13 31.99
C GLU A 461 -13.08 9.08 33.10
N PHE A 462 -14.20 8.37 33.29
CA PHE A 462 -14.30 7.28 34.28
C PHE A 462 -13.32 6.14 34.01
N VAL A 463 -13.22 5.67 32.75
CA VAL A 463 -12.27 4.61 32.34
C VAL A 463 -10.83 5.08 32.56
N TYR A 464 -10.50 6.31 32.24
CA TYR A 464 -9.19 6.86 32.50
C TYR A 464 -8.84 6.87 33.99
N GLU A 465 -9.67 7.49 34.82
CA GLU A 465 -9.40 7.67 36.25
C GLU A 465 -9.47 6.38 37.06
N ARG A 466 -10.44 5.50 36.74
CA ARG A 466 -10.75 4.32 37.56
C ARG A 466 -10.14 3.02 37.01
N CYS A 467 -9.71 3.01 35.75
CA CYS A 467 -9.09 1.85 35.13
C CYS A 467 -7.64 2.13 34.77
N LEU A 468 -7.38 3.11 33.88
CA LEU A 468 -6.06 3.24 33.26
C LEU A 468 -5.01 3.81 34.23
N LEU A 469 -5.32 4.80 35.04
CA LEU A 469 -4.38 5.34 36.02
C LEU A 469 -3.98 4.30 37.09
N PRO A 470 -4.90 3.57 37.74
CA PRO A 470 -4.53 2.50 38.67
C PRO A 470 -3.71 1.38 38.02
N LEU A 471 -4.04 1.00 36.76
CA LEU A 471 -3.27 0.00 36.01
C LEU A 471 -1.86 0.47 35.70
N LYS A 472 -1.67 1.72 35.26
CA LYS A 472 -0.35 2.31 35.03
C LYS A 472 0.54 2.20 36.27
N GLU A 473 0.02 2.57 37.45
CA GLU A 473 0.74 2.45 38.72
C GLU A 473 1.03 0.99 39.10
N SER A 474 0.10 0.09 38.84
CA SER A 474 0.25 -1.34 39.06
C SER A 474 1.37 -1.93 38.19
N PHE A 475 1.38 -1.61 36.88
CA PHE A 475 2.43 -2.05 35.95
C PHE A 475 3.82 -1.57 36.34
N LYS A 476 3.93 -0.31 36.81
CA LYS A 476 5.20 0.22 37.31
C LYS A 476 5.68 -0.54 38.56
N ARG A 477 4.77 -0.81 39.50
CA ARG A 477 5.11 -1.49 40.77
C ARG A 477 5.38 -2.98 40.58
N GLU A 478 4.59 -3.68 39.76
CA GLU A 478 4.62 -5.14 39.65
C GLU A 478 5.63 -5.62 38.61
N TYR A 479 5.79 -4.88 37.51
CA TYR A 479 6.62 -5.28 36.38
C TYR A 479 7.80 -4.32 36.13
N GLY A 480 7.88 -3.20 36.81
CA GLY A 480 8.91 -2.17 36.56
C GLY A 480 8.75 -1.48 35.19
N VAL A 481 7.56 -1.53 34.62
CA VAL A 481 7.27 -1.01 33.30
C VAL A 481 6.70 0.41 33.38
N GLU A 482 7.26 1.31 32.58
CA GLU A 482 6.78 2.69 32.46
C GLU A 482 5.84 2.82 31.27
N ILE A 483 4.55 3.04 31.55
CA ILE A 483 3.50 3.20 30.54
C ILE A 483 3.17 4.69 30.38
N GLU A 484 3.17 5.17 29.14
CA GLU A 484 2.56 6.44 28.76
C GLU A 484 1.15 6.22 28.24
N ILE A 485 0.25 7.14 28.55
CA ILE A 485 -1.13 7.12 28.08
C ILE A 485 -1.35 8.39 27.25
N TYR A 486 -1.72 8.20 25.98
CA TYR A 486 -2.12 9.26 25.08
C TYR A 486 -3.64 9.22 24.93
N ASN A 487 -4.27 10.37 24.97
CA ASN A 487 -5.72 10.53 24.80
C ASN A 487 -6.00 11.13 23.42
N GLN A 488 -7.09 10.70 22.78
CA GLN A 488 -7.54 11.16 21.47
C GLN A 488 -6.43 11.13 20.40
N TYR A 489 -5.73 9.99 20.35
CA TYR A 489 -4.58 9.80 19.47
C TYR A 489 -5.01 9.68 18.00
N LYS A 490 -4.46 10.54 17.14
CA LYS A 490 -4.78 10.54 15.70
C LYS A 490 -3.97 9.49 14.96
N THR A 491 -4.64 8.61 14.24
CA THR A 491 -4.03 7.57 13.40
C THR A 491 -4.97 7.13 12.29
N CYS A 492 -4.44 6.83 11.11
CA CYS A 492 -5.19 6.26 9.97
C CYS A 492 -6.44 7.05 9.56
N GLY A 493 -6.47 8.36 9.83
CA GLY A 493 -7.63 9.23 9.62
C GLY A 493 -8.70 9.16 10.72
N TYR A 494 -8.46 8.40 11.80
CA TYR A 494 -9.32 8.28 12.97
C TYR A 494 -8.69 8.92 14.22
N ARG A 495 -9.44 8.95 15.30
CA ARG A 495 -8.96 9.20 16.65
C ARG A 495 -9.23 7.98 17.51
N LEU A 496 -8.20 7.54 18.24
CA LEU A 496 -8.30 6.49 19.25
C LEU A 496 -8.48 7.14 20.61
N ASP A 497 -9.40 6.66 21.42
CA ASP A 497 -9.70 7.25 22.72
C ASP A 497 -8.48 7.24 23.63
N PHE A 498 -7.81 6.09 23.74
CA PHE A 498 -6.57 5.97 24.49
C PHE A 498 -5.55 5.10 23.73
N VAL A 499 -4.28 5.49 23.81
CA VAL A 499 -3.14 4.67 23.40
C VAL A 499 -2.21 4.52 24.60
N LEU A 500 -1.93 3.27 24.97
CA LEU A 500 -0.98 2.94 26.02
C LEU A 500 0.32 2.49 25.37
N TYR A 501 1.42 3.11 25.74
CA TYR A 501 2.75 2.87 25.20
C TYR A 501 3.73 2.47 26.29
N ASN A 502 4.33 1.30 26.16
CA ASN A 502 5.38 0.83 27.04
C ASN A 502 6.74 1.36 26.55
N LYS A 503 7.34 2.29 27.29
CA LYS A 503 8.64 2.89 26.95
C LYS A 503 9.81 1.89 26.95
N ASN A 504 9.71 0.83 27.75
CA ASN A 504 10.81 -0.11 27.92
C ASN A 504 11.00 -1.02 26.70
N ASN A 505 9.90 -1.56 26.15
CA ASN A 505 9.92 -2.50 25.03
C ASN A 505 9.31 -1.93 23.75
N LYS A 506 8.84 -0.66 23.75
CA LYS A 506 8.25 0.07 22.63
C LYS A 506 6.94 -0.55 22.10
N LYS A 507 6.30 -1.44 22.86
CA LYS A 507 4.98 -1.96 22.51
C LYS A 507 3.88 -0.96 22.84
N PHE A 508 2.81 -1.02 22.08
CA PHE A 508 1.66 -0.15 22.26
C PHE A 508 0.34 -0.90 22.01
N VAL A 509 -0.73 -0.40 22.58
CA VAL A 509 -2.09 -0.91 22.42
C VAL A 509 -3.07 0.24 22.47
N ALA A 510 -4.12 0.20 21.66
CA ALA A 510 -5.24 1.12 21.72
C ALA A 510 -6.34 0.57 22.62
N LEU A 511 -6.99 1.45 23.40
CA LEU A 511 -8.20 1.13 24.12
C LEU A 511 -9.30 2.09 23.65
N GLU A 512 -10.37 1.52 23.11
CA GLU A 512 -11.54 2.20 22.59
C GLU A 512 -12.71 2.06 23.57
N VAL A 513 -13.35 3.18 23.88
CA VAL A 513 -14.49 3.25 24.78
C VAL A 513 -15.77 3.39 23.95
N ASP A 514 -16.38 2.26 23.63
CA ASP A 514 -17.46 2.21 22.66
C ASP A 514 -18.81 2.67 23.26
N GLY A 515 -19.21 3.88 22.92
CA GLY A 515 -20.51 4.46 23.27
C GLY A 515 -21.68 3.79 22.53
N PRO A 516 -22.94 4.11 22.90
CA PRO A 516 -24.14 3.50 22.29
C PRO A 516 -24.22 3.65 20.76
N HIS A 517 -23.65 4.71 20.20
CA HIS A 517 -23.68 4.98 18.75
C HIS A 517 -22.81 4.04 17.91
N HIS A 518 -21.91 3.28 18.55
CA HIS A 518 -21.10 2.25 17.87
C HIS A 518 -21.87 0.96 17.58
N PHE A 519 -23.10 0.86 18.07
CA PHE A 519 -23.91 -0.35 17.98
C PHE A 519 -25.14 -0.16 17.11
N GLU A 520 -25.57 -1.26 16.49
CA GLU A 520 -26.89 -1.33 15.85
C GLU A 520 -27.98 -1.22 16.91
N GLY A 521 -29.11 -0.56 16.59
CA GLY A 521 -30.23 -0.44 17.49
C GLY A 521 -31.07 -1.71 17.64
N ASP A 522 -30.45 -2.88 17.51
CA ASP A 522 -31.09 -4.20 17.46
C ASP A 522 -31.33 -4.83 18.86
N GLY A 523 -30.89 -4.18 19.92
CA GLY A 523 -30.96 -4.70 21.31
C GLY A 523 -30.03 -5.90 21.57
N LEU A 524 -29.20 -6.30 20.60
CA LEU A 524 -28.24 -7.42 20.72
C LEU A 524 -26.81 -6.91 20.95
N HIS A 525 -26.61 -5.60 21.04
CA HIS A 525 -25.28 -4.95 21.12
C HIS A 525 -24.33 -5.35 19.99
N SER A 526 -24.86 -5.58 18.77
CA SER A 526 -24.05 -5.81 17.58
C SER A 526 -23.39 -4.51 17.15
N TYR A 527 -22.10 -4.53 16.86
CA TYR A 527 -21.41 -3.35 16.33
C TYR A 527 -21.94 -2.95 14.95
N ALA A 528 -22.09 -1.67 14.70
CA ALA A 528 -22.46 -1.12 13.42
C ALA A 528 -21.36 -1.41 12.36
N ASP A 529 -21.76 -1.61 11.10
CA ASP A 529 -20.84 -1.99 10.01
C ASP A 529 -19.67 -1.00 9.87
N TRP A 530 -19.93 0.30 9.96
CA TRP A 530 -18.89 1.34 9.88
C TRP A 530 -17.85 1.23 11.00
N HIS A 531 -18.26 0.80 12.21
CA HIS A 531 -17.34 0.59 13.33
C HIS A 531 -16.47 -0.65 13.10
N VAL A 532 -17.07 -1.73 12.60
CA VAL A 532 -16.32 -2.95 12.23
C VAL A 532 -15.28 -2.63 11.17
N GLU A 533 -15.64 -1.90 10.10
CA GLU A 533 -14.71 -1.46 9.04
C GLU A 533 -13.56 -0.61 9.61
N ARG A 534 -13.86 0.32 10.52
CA ARG A 534 -12.87 1.14 11.22
C ARG A 534 -11.87 0.27 11.99
N ILE A 535 -12.35 -0.66 12.79
CA ILE A 535 -11.50 -1.57 13.57
C ILE A 535 -10.64 -2.48 12.65
N GLU A 536 -11.22 -3.00 11.57
CA GLU A 536 -10.46 -3.78 10.59
C GLU A 536 -9.36 -2.96 9.91
N LYS A 537 -9.63 -1.70 9.58
CA LYS A 537 -8.64 -0.79 9.01
C LYS A 537 -7.49 -0.53 10.00
N LEU A 538 -7.78 -0.26 11.25
CA LEU A 538 -6.78 -0.07 12.30
C LEU A 538 -5.95 -1.35 12.53
N LYS A 539 -6.58 -2.53 12.53
CA LYS A 539 -5.87 -3.81 12.63
C LYS A 539 -4.93 -4.04 11.43
N ARG A 540 -5.35 -3.68 10.20
CA ARG A 540 -4.44 -3.73 9.02
C ARG A 540 -3.25 -2.79 9.18
N ALA A 541 -3.42 -1.66 9.84
CA ALA A 541 -2.33 -0.76 10.20
C ALA A 541 -1.42 -1.32 11.32
N GLY A 542 -1.74 -2.49 11.86
CA GLY A 542 -0.97 -3.18 12.91
C GLY A 542 -1.26 -2.68 14.32
N TRP A 543 -2.43 -2.09 14.55
CA TRP A 543 -2.88 -1.75 15.89
C TRP A 543 -3.45 -2.97 16.60
N ASN A 544 -3.04 -3.18 17.84
CA ASN A 544 -3.76 -4.02 18.80
C ASN A 544 -4.82 -3.15 19.46
N ILE A 545 -6.09 -3.59 19.46
CA ILE A 545 -7.21 -2.78 19.92
C ILE A 545 -7.99 -3.54 20.97
N ILE A 546 -8.17 -2.93 22.13
CA ILE A 546 -9.03 -3.38 23.19
C ILE A 546 -10.30 -2.53 23.13
N ASN A 547 -11.43 -3.14 22.80
CA ASN A 547 -12.71 -2.47 22.82
C ASN A 547 -13.37 -2.65 24.20
N THR A 548 -13.89 -1.59 24.77
CA THR A 548 -14.67 -1.66 26.00
C THR A 548 -16.03 -0.99 25.83
N PRO A 549 -17.11 -1.79 25.69
CA PRO A 549 -18.42 -1.29 25.36
C PRO A 549 -19.13 -0.67 26.57
N TYR A 550 -19.89 0.42 26.33
CA TYR A 550 -20.58 1.20 27.34
C TYR A 550 -21.44 0.37 28.28
N TYR A 551 -22.14 -0.68 27.81
CA TYR A 551 -23.03 -1.51 28.61
C TYR A 551 -22.31 -2.41 29.64
N LYS A 552 -20.98 -2.45 29.62
CA LYS A 552 -20.18 -3.09 30.68
C LYS A 552 -19.97 -2.16 31.90
N TRP A 553 -20.13 -0.87 31.68
CA TRP A 553 -19.86 0.19 32.65
C TRP A 553 -21.14 0.84 33.21
N TYR A 554 -22.14 1.08 32.34
CA TYR A 554 -23.43 1.64 32.69
C TYR A 554 -24.41 0.55 33.10
N LEU A 555 -24.59 0.36 34.39
CA LEU A 555 -25.53 -0.59 34.97
C LEU A 555 -26.59 0.20 35.72
N GLU A 556 -27.85 0.00 35.37
CA GLU A 556 -29.01 0.73 35.94
C GLU A 556 -28.92 2.27 35.82
N GLY A 557 -28.11 2.77 34.85
CA GLY A 557 -27.95 4.20 34.58
C GLY A 557 -26.86 4.89 35.40
N TRP A 558 -26.03 4.17 36.15
CA TRP A 558 -24.93 4.72 36.95
C TRP A 558 -23.61 3.98 36.72
N LEU A 559 -22.51 4.75 36.81
CA LEU A 559 -21.15 4.22 36.82
C LEU A 559 -20.81 3.73 38.23
N ASP A 560 -20.88 2.43 38.47
CA ASP A 560 -20.58 1.82 39.77
C ASP A 560 -19.32 0.94 39.68
N GLN A 561 -18.23 1.40 40.29
CA GLN A 561 -16.95 0.70 40.32
C GLN A 561 -17.00 -0.64 41.06
N ASP A 562 -17.91 -0.77 42.04
CA ASP A 562 -17.99 -1.96 42.89
C ASP A 562 -18.87 -3.08 42.30
N HIS A 563 -19.60 -2.77 41.25
CA HIS A 563 -20.44 -3.77 40.59
C HIS A 563 -19.61 -4.92 40.00
N PRO A 564 -20.06 -6.19 40.15
CA PRO A 564 -19.30 -7.36 39.63
C PRO A 564 -18.95 -7.31 38.13
N THR A 565 -19.85 -6.78 37.31
CA THR A 565 -19.64 -6.64 35.86
C THR A 565 -18.50 -5.66 35.57
N VAL A 566 -18.44 -4.54 36.25
CA VAL A 566 -17.37 -3.54 36.11
C VAL A 566 -16.04 -4.12 36.56
N LYS A 567 -16.02 -4.84 37.71
CA LYS A 567 -14.82 -5.56 38.18
C LYS A 567 -14.35 -6.62 37.19
N GLY A 568 -15.27 -7.34 36.57
CA GLY A 568 -14.95 -8.30 35.51
C GLY A 568 -14.35 -7.64 34.28
N GLU A 569 -14.86 -6.49 33.86
CA GLU A 569 -14.33 -5.73 32.74
C GLU A 569 -12.95 -5.13 33.03
N LEU A 570 -12.72 -4.62 34.22
CA LEU A 570 -11.40 -4.16 34.68
C LEU A 570 -10.35 -5.29 34.64
N GLU A 571 -10.72 -6.48 35.12
CA GLU A 571 -9.87 -7.66 35.10
C GLU A 571 -9.55 -8.10 33.64
N ARG A 572 -10.55 -8.06 32.75
CA ARG A 572 -10.37 -8.36 31.32
C ARG A 572 -9.40 -7.40 30.68
N ILE A 573 -9.62 -6.09 30.83
CA ILE A 573 -8.74 -5.05 30.27
C ILE A 573 -7.32 -5.23 30.82
N ARG A 574 -7.15 -5.49 32.11
CA ARG A 574 -5.83 -5.75 32.70
C ARG A 574 -5.11 -6.90 32.00
N LYS A 575 -5.77 -8.04 31.83
CA LYS A 575 -5.17 -9.24 31.16
C LYS A 575 -4.79 -8.94 29.71
N GLU A 576 -5.63 -8.25 28.98
CA GLU A 576 -5.31 -7.87 27.59
C GLU A 576 -4.15 -6.88 27.52
N LEU A 577 -4.09 -5.89 28.42
CA LEU A 577 -2.95 -4.97 28.52
C LEU A 577 -1.66 -5.70 28.88
N GLU A 578 -1.70 -6.65 29.82
CA GLU A 578 -0.56 -7.51 30.13
C GLU A 578 -0.10 -8.29 28.90
N HIS A 579 -1.02 -8.89 28.16
CA HIS A 579 -0.71 -9.64 26.93
C HIS A 579 -0.04 -8.79 25.85
N TYR A 580 -0.53 -7.56 25.63
CA TYR A 580 -0.03 -6.73 24.53
C TYR A 580 1.19 -5.90 24.92
N LEU A 581 1.33 -5.50 26.18
CA LEU A 581 2.39 -4.55 26.60
C LEU A 581 3.60 -5.23 27.23
N LEU A 582 3.45 -6.40 27.85
CA LEU A 582 4.55 -7.15 28.43
C LEU A 582 5.13 -8.16 27.42
#